data_4e48b590fde2e19be5b708842312d721
#
_entry.id   4e48b590fde2e19be5b708842312d721
#
_cell.length_a   1.000
_cell.length_b   1.000
_cell.length_c   1.000
_cell.angle_alpha   90.00
_cell.angle_beta   90.00
_cell.angle_gamma   90.00
#
_symmetry.space_group_name_H-M   'P 1'
#
loop_
_entity.id
_entity.type
_entity.pdbx_description
1 polymer ?
#
loop_
_entity_poly.entity_id
_entity_poly.type
_entity_poly.pdbx_seq_one_letter_code
_entity_poly.pdbx_strand_id
1 'polypeptide(L)'
;VVVGRWLAGASLVALTGVAATVYGVASASENDTPTPSVVAVEAPAAAVPVAGARPPGAGTGKPQPTPSVDAVLSGTRRITIVRVGAFESGLSLLDGGRLAEVDGAEGRQVFVPTPLGAGEYLIKAYYGGGTGKPICWQSHNPQNTQPLYVRGATCRANDPAQRFVITAAEGGGPREYVISNRWAYLRDSVRSGLILEELGDAAPFSSFRFNDTGPAPRK
;
A
#
# COMPACT_ATOMS: atom_id res chain seq x y z
N VAL A 1 24.21 28.37 46.87
CA VAL A 1 23.46 29.41 46.14
C VAL A 1 24.36 29.88 45.02
N VAL A 2 24.08 29.47 43.78
CA VAL A 2 24.74 30.01 42.58
C VAL A 2 23.64 30.33 41.54
N VAL A 3 23.48 31.60 41.28
CA VAL A 3 22.51 32.15 40.32
C VAL A 3 23.18 32.23 38.96
N GLY A 4 22.77 31.43 37.98
CA GLY A 4 23.23 31.48 36.62
C GLY A 4 22.29 32.35 35.75
N ARG A 5 22.84 33.43 35.19
CA ARG A 5 22.15 34.39 34.29
C ARG A 5 22.09 33.85 32.88
N TRP A 6 20.89 33.80 32.29
CA TRP A 6 20.66 33.49 30.88
C TRP A 6 20.75 34.78 30.05
N LEU A 7 21.62 34.78 29.04
CA LEU A 7 21.70 35.82 28.03
C LEU A 7 20.78 35.44 26.85
N ALA A 8 19.81 36.29 26.58
CA ALA A 8 18.96 36.20 25.39
C ALA A 8 19.70 36.79 24.18
N GLY A 9 19.94 35.98 23.16
CA GLY A 9 20.42 36.40 21.85
C GLY A 9 19.26 36.55 20.87
N ALA A 10 18.95 37.78 20.48
CA ALA A 10 17.99 38.07 19.42
C ALA A 10 18.76 38.12 18.06
N SER A 11 18.39 37.21 17.15
CA SER A 11 18.88 37.25 15.76
C SER A 11 17.79 37.76 14.84
N LEU A 12 18.01 38.96 14.29
CA LEU A 12 17.24 39.54 13.20
C LEU A 12 17.66 38.87 11.88
N VAL A 13 16.76 38.30 11.14
CA VAL A 13 16.97 37.85 9.76
C VAL A 13 16.17 38.77 8.83
N ALA A 14 16.89 39.43 7.94
CA ALA A 14 16.35 40.35 6.95
C ALA A 14 15.68 39.61 5.80
N LEU A 15 14.49 40.06 5.42
CA LEU A 15 13.75 39.66 4.23
C LEU A 15 14.35 40.37 3.00
N THR A 16 14.85 39.60 2.04
CA THR A 16 15.09 40.08 0.67
C THR A 16 14.04 39.48 -0.25
N GLY A 17 13.17 40.33 -0.77
CA GLY A 17 12.20 39.99 -1.79
C GLY A 17 12.83 39.76 -3.15
N VAL A 18 12.36 38.76 -3.88
CA VAL A 18 12.64 38.60 -5.33
C VAL A 18 11.29 38.57 -6.05
N ALA A 19 11.18 39.49 -6.99
CA ALA A 19 10.02 39.71 -7.86
C ALA A 19 9.85 38.54 -8.85
N ALA A 20 8.63 38.06 -8.97
CA ALA A 20 8.23 37.10 -9.99
C ALA A 20 7.88 37.81 -11.28
N THR A 21 8.56 37.47 -12.39
CA THR A 21 8.14 37.81 -13.74
C THR A 21 7.21 36.74 -14.30
N VAL A 22 6.02 37.18 -14.62
CA VAL A 22 4.99 36.37 -15.34
C VAL A 22 5.33 36.42 -16.83
N TYR A 23 5.57 35.28 -17.44
CA TYR A 23 5.50 35.09 -18.89
C TYR A 23 4.25 34.31 -19.23
N GLY A 24 3.26 35.00 -19.76
CA GLY A 24 2.14 34.41 -20.46
C GLY A 24 2.54 34.10 -21.90
N VAL A 25 2.27 32.91 -22.36
CA VAL A 25 2.15 32.53 -23.77
C VAL A 25 0.81 31.83 -23.97
N ALA A 26 -0.10 32.59 -24.57
CA ALA A 26 -1.28 32.04 -25.19
C ALA A 26 -0.89 31.49 -26.56
N SER A 27 -1.19 30.26 -26.84
CA SER A 27 -1.23 29.70 -28.19
C SER A 27 -2.55 29.00 -28.37
N ALA A 28 -3.44 29.68 -29.07
CA ALA A 28 -4.61 29.08 -29.70
C ALA A 28 -4.15 28.37 -30.96
N SER A 29 -4.60 27.16 -31.16
CA SER A 29 -4.64 26.50 -32.47
C SER A 29 -5.97 25.84 -32.65
N GLU A 30 -6.63 26.33 -33.68
CA GLU A 30 -7.93 25.92 -34.19
C GLU A 30 -7.88 24.54 -34.87
N ASN A 31 -8.99 23.86 -34.75
CA ASN A 31 -9.64 22.98 -35.72
C ASN A 31 -8.83 21.92 -36.48
N ASP A 32 -9.23 20.67 -36.25
CA ASP A 32 -9.67 19.81 -37.34
C ASP A 32 -10.48 18.64 -36.78
N THR A 33 -11.76 18.63 -37.17
CA THR A 33 -12.69 17.54 -36.91
C THR A 33 -12.61 16.57 -38.11
N PRO A 34 -12.22 15.32 -37.95
CA PRO A 34 -12.49 14.31 -38.98
C PRO A 34 -13.82 13.62 -38.71
N THR A 35 -14.71 13.76 -39.66
CA THR A 35 -15.97 13.06 -39.82
C THR A 35 -15.75 11.53 -39.88
N PRO A 36 -16.50 10.69 -39.13
CA PRO A 36 -16.42 9.25 -39.32
C PRO A 36 -17.24 8.81 -40.53
N SER A 37 -16.56 8.24 -41.52
CA SER A 37 -17.18 7.50 -42.60
C SER A 37 -17.76 6.18 -42.09
N VAL A 38 -19.07 6.06 -42.15
CA VAL A 38 -19.80 4.78 -41.97
C VAL A 38 -19.61 3.91 -43.22
N VAL A 39 -18.87 2.83 -43.09
CA VAL A 39 -18.86 1.75 -44.07
C VAL A 39 -19.85 0.68 -43.58
N ALA A 40 -20.95 0.55 -44.31
CA ALA A 40 -21.88 -0.55 -44.14
C ALA A 40 -21.22 -1.83 -44.69
N VAL A 41 -21.11 -2.86 -43.88
CA VAL A 41 -20.76 -4.22 -44.33
C VAL A 41 -21.96 -5.13 -44.15
N GLU A 42 -22.34 -5.65 -45.26
CA GLU A 42 -23.39 -6.59 -45.59
C GLU A 42 -23.30 -7.91 -44.82
N ALA A 43 -24.43 -8.44 -44.36
CA ALA A 43 -24.56 -9.73 -43.72
C ALA A 43 -24.59 -10.87 -44.75
N PRO A 44 -23.88 -11.96 -44.53
CA PRO A 44 -24.19 -13.20 -45.26
C PRO A 44 -25.04 -14.18 -44.45
N ALA A 45 -25.86 -14.85 -45.19
CA ALA A 45 -26.95 -15.74 -44.91
C ALA A 45 -26.66 -16.96 -44.03
N ALA A 46 -27.75 -17.46 -43.49
CA ALA A 46 -27.98 -18.68 -42.72
C ALA A 46 -27.27 -19.93 -43.23
N ALA A 47 -26.69 -20.69 -42.35
CA ALA A 47 -26.29 -22.07 -42.54
C ALA A 47 -27.06 -22.99 -41.56
N VAL A 48 -27.55 -24.06 -42.15
CA VAL A 48 -28.41 -25.14 -41.65
C VAL A 48 -27.87 -25.90 -40.45
N PRO A 49 -28.74 -26.48 -39.57
CA PRO A 49 -28.29 -27.29 -38.45
C PRO A 49 -27.94 -28.70 -38.90
N VAL A 50 -26.73 -29.16 -38.58
CA VAL A 50 -26.35 -30.57 -38.65
C VAL A 50 -26.56 -31.20 -37.26
N ALA A 51 -27.46 -32.16 -37.21
CA ALA A 51 -27.71 -33.00 -36.07
C ALA A 51 -26.59 -34.04 -35.88
N GLY A 52 -26.24 -34.29 -34.60
CA GLY A 52 -25.63 -35.54 -34.19
C GLY A 52 -24.14 -35.50 -33.91
N ALA A 53 -23.78 -35.11 -32.66
CA ALA A 53 -22.57 -35.59 -32.04
C ALA A 53 -22.84 -35.90 -30.55
N ARG A 54 -22.64 -37.15 -30.21
CA ARG A 54 -22.68 -37.79 -28.89
C ARG A 54 -21.78 -37.05 -27.90
N PRO A 55 -22.20 -36.84 -26.63
CA PRO A 55 -21.36 -36.21 -25.65
C PRO A 55 -20.11 -37.07 -25.35
N PRO A 56 -18.90 -36.51 -25.40
CA PRO A 56 -17.71 -37.19 -24.91
C PRO A 56 -17.81 -37.35 -23.41
N GLY A 57 -17.38 -38.51 -22.91
CA GLY A 57 -17.42 -38.93 -21.55
C GLY A 57 -16.80 -37.94 -20.55
N ALA A 58 -17.32 -38.00 -19.34
CA ALA A 58 -16.82 -37.27 -18.17
C ALA A 58 -15.31 -37.45 -18.06
N GLY A 59 -14.57 -36.45 -18.54
CA GLY A 59 -13.17 -36.33 -18.22
C GLY A 59 -13.05 -36.05 -16.73
N THR A 60 -12.34 -36.94 -16.03
CA THR A 60 -11.89 -36.72 -14.67
C THR A 60 -11.15 -35.40 -14.61
N GLY A 61 -11.85 -34.33 -14.22
CA GLY A 61 -11.27 -33.01 -14.04
C GLY A 61 -10.10 -33.12 -13.09
N LYS A 62 -8.91 -32.82 -13.63
CA LYS A 62 -7.73 -32.65 -12.81
C LYS A 62 -8.09 -31.67 -11.69
N PRO A 63 -7.80 -31.98 -10.39
CA PRO A 63 -8.14 -31.08 -9.31
C PRO A 63 -7.60 -29.70 -9.64
N GLN A 64 -8.48 -28.72 -9.74
CA GLN A 64 -8.07 -27.32 -9.91
C GLN A 64 -7.22 -26.97 -8.68
N PRO A 65 -5.98 -26.48 -8.86
CA PRO A 65 -5.15 -26.15 -7.71
C PRO A 65 -5.89 -25.13 -6.86
N THR A 66 -6.18 -25.51 -5.62
CA THR A 66 -6.68 -24.57 -4.61
C THR A 66 -5.70 -23.40 -4.56
N PRO A 67 -6.14 -22.14 -4.61
CA PRO A 67 -5.24 -21.01 -4.53
C PRO A 67 -4.40 -21.16 -3.26
N SER A 68 -3.11 -21.45 -3.42
CA SER A 68 -2.19 -21.54 -2.30
C SER A 68 -2.05 -20.12 -1.73
N VAL A 69 -2.44 -19.95 -0.47
CA VAL A 69 -2.15 -18.70 0.25
C VAL A 69 -0.65 -18.45 0.14
N ASP A 70 -0.26 -17.27 -0.33
CA ASP A 70 1.17 -16.92 -0.43
C ASP A 70 1.83 -17.13 0.93
N ALA A 71 2.96 -17.84 0.94
CA ALA A 71 3.66 -18.18 2.17
C ALA A 71 3.94 -16.95 3.06
N VAL A 72 4.18 -15.78 2.46
CA VAL A 72 4.42 -14.53 3.19
C VAL A 72 3.20 -14.02 3.95
N LEU A 73 1.99 -14.49 3.62
CA LEU A 73 0.74 -14.14 4.30
C LEU A 73 0.28 -15.24 5.28
N SER A 74 1.03 -16.32 5.44
CA SER A 74 0.65 -17.46 6.28
C SER A 74 0.81 -17.23 7.79
N GLY A 75 1.48 -16.16 8.21
CA GLY A 75 1.87 -15.93 9.61
C GLY A 75 3.11 -16.73 10.05
N THR A 76 3.69 -17.54 9.18
CA THR A 76 4.87 -18.39 9.45
C THR A 76 6.17 -17.82 8.89
N ARG A 77 6.08 -16.74 8.11
CA ARG A 77 7.23 -16.08 7.48
C ARG A 77 7.37 -14.66 8.01
N ARG A 78 8.60 -14.22 8.14
CA ARG A 78 8.96 -12.81 8.36
C ARG A 78 9.30 -12.16 7.03
N ILE A 79 8.90 -10.92 6.89
CA ILE A 79 9.08 -10.14 5.67
C ILE A 79 9.65 -8.77 5.97
N THR A 80 10.28 -8.15 4.97
CA THR A 80 10.41 -6.71 4.85
C THR A 80 9.40 -6.22 3.82
N ILE A 81 8.95 -4.98 3.96
CA ILE A 81 7.96 -4.35 3.08
C ILE A 81 8.61 -3.13 2.45
N VAL A 82 8.53 -3.04 1.11
CA VAL A 82 9.04 -1.92 0.32
C VAL A 82 7.91 -1.36 -0.51
N ARG A 83 7.72 -0.05 -0.53
CA ARG A 83 6.77 0.56 -1.45
C ARG A 83 7.30 0.45 -2.88
N VAL A 84 6.45 0.04 -3.82
CA VAL A 84 6.81 -0.04 -5.23
C VAL A 84 7.05 1.38 -5.76
N GLY A 85 8.18 1.57 -6.41
CA GLY A 85 8.63 2.89 -6.86
C GLY A 85 9.41 3.71 -5.82
N ALA A 86 9.54 3.22 -4.56
CA ALA A 86 10.48 3.81 -3.61
C ALA A 86 11.92 3.45 -3.98
N PHE A 87 12.83 4.39 -3.78
CA PHE A 87 14.25 4.17 -4.04
C PHE A 87 14.97 3.90 -2.70
N GLU A 88 15.59 2.73 -2.59
CA GLU A 88 16.44 2.30 -1.46
C GLU A 88 15.81 2.42 -0.05
N SER A 89 14.49 2.51 0.05
CA SER A 89 13.79 2.61 1.34
C SER A 89 12.87 1.43 1.60
N GLY A 90 12.66 1.13 2.88
CA GLY A 90 11.72 0.14 3.35
C GLY A 90 10.78 0.68 4.43
N LEU A 91 9.69 -0.02 4.68
CA LEU A 91 8.78 0.34 5.76
C LEU A 91 9.40 0.01 7.11
N SER A 92 9.26 0.93 8.05
CA SER A 92 9.64 0.75 9.45
C SER A 92 8.57 1.31 10.39
N LEU A 93 8.28 0.56 11.43
CA LEU A 93 7.53 1.08 12.57
C LEU A 93 8.52 1.70 13.56
N LEU A 94 8.63 3.01 13.52
CA LEU A 94 9.59 3.78 14.31
C LEU A 94 9.32 3.66 15.82
N ASP A 95 10.33 3.93 16.65
CA ASP A 95 10.18 3.90 18.10
C ASP A 95 9.24 4.98 18.64
N GLY A 96 9.06 6.09 17.89
CA GLY A 96 7.99 7.07 18.10
C GLY A 96 6.59 6.54 17.79
N GLY A 97 6.49 5.29 17.38
CA GLY A 97 5.24 4.57 17.15
C GLY A 97 4.61 4.76 15.78
N ARG A 98 5.14 5.61 14.89
CA ARG A 98 4.57 5.84 13.55
C ARG A 98 5.25 4.93 12.52
N LEU A 99 4.45 4.43 11.56
CA LEU A 99 4.96 3.76 10.36
C LEU A 99 5.53 4.81 9.40
N ALA A 100 6.73 4.57 8.90
CA ALA A 100 7.43 5.46 7.96
C ALA A 100 8.23 4.65 6.92
N GLU A 101 8.66 5.30 5.85
CA GLU A 101 9.71 4.81 4.97
C GLU A 101 11.06 5.28 5.50
N VAL A 102 12.03 4.37 5.58
CA VAL A 102 13.40 4.64 6.03
C VAL A 102 14.40 3.95 5.10
N ASP A 103 15.57 4.53 4.94
CA ASP A 103 16.71 3.99 4.19
C ASP A 103 17.77 3.34 5.11
N GLY A 104 17.56 3.38 6.40
CA GLY A 104 18.43 2.86 7.45
C GLY A 104 17.82 1.72 8.27
N ALA A 105 18.46 1.39 9.41
CA ALA A 105 18.04 0.31 10.31
C ALA A 105 17.13 0.79 11.46
N GLU A 106 16.45 1.91 11.30
CA GLU A 106 15.65 2.53 12.35
C GLU A 106 14.35 1.76 12.61
N GLY A 107 13.95 1.63 13.86
CA GLY A 107 12.67 1.05 14.27
C GLY A 107 12.52 -0.44 13.98
N ARG A 108 11.29 -0.87 13.75
CA ARG A 108 10.91 -2.26 13.48
C ARG A 108 10.60 -2.47 12.01
N GLN A 109 11.49 -3.15 11.31
CA GLN A 109 11.41 -3.38 9.85
C GLN A 109 11.07 -4.83 9.48
N VAL A 110 11.01 -5.71 10.45
CA VAL A 110 10.64 -7.12 10.26
C VAL A 110 9.17 -7.29 10.61
N PHE A 111 8.38 -7.72 9.63
CA PHE A 111 6.94 -7.88 9.79
C PHE A 111 6.52 -9.33 9.64
N VAL A 112 5.44 -9.69 10.34
CA VAL A 112 4.78 -11.01 10.21
C VAL A 112 3.27 -10.77 10.06
N PRO A 113 2.74 -10.83 8.83
CA PRO A 113 1.30 -10.81 8.59
C PRO A 113 0.68 -12.12 9.12
N THR A 114 -0.06 -12.02 10.21
CA THR A 114 -0.70 -13.17 10.85
C THR A 114 -2.18 -13.19 10.45
N PRO A 115 -2.67 -14.22 9.75
CA PRO A 115 -4.05 -14.27 9.28
C PRO A 115 -5.03 -14.33 10.45
N LEU A 116 -6.13 -13.59 10.34
CA LEU A 116 -7.27 -13.57 11.27
C LEU A 116 -8.53 -14.22 10.68
N GLY A 117 -8.48 -14.62 9.41
CA GLY A 117 -9.62 -15.09 8.63
C GLY A 117 -10.22 -13.96 7.76
N ALA A 118 -11.09 -14.34 6.82
CA ALA A 118 -11.78 -13.43 5.91
C ALA A 118 -10.87 -12.42 5.16
N GLY A 119 -9.61 -12.78 4.88
CA GLY A 119 -8.65 -11.88 4.21
C GLY A 119 -8.05 -10.79 5.11
N GLU A 120 -8.33 -10.83 6.40
CA GLU A 120 -7.78 -9.91 7.39
C GLU A 120 -6.52 -10.45 8.05
N TYR A 121 -5.62 -9.54 8.41
CA TYR A 121 -4.31 -9.83 8.99
C TYR A 121 -4.01 -8.92 10.18
N LEU A 122 -3.37 -9.50 11.20
CA LEU A 122 -2.68 -8.76 12.26
C LEU A 122 -1.21 -8.64 11.85
N ILE A 123 -0.73 -7.44 11.59
CA ILE A 123 0.65 -7.20 11.16
C ILE A 123 1.52 -6.95 12.39
N LYS A 124 2.32 -7.94 12.76
CA LYS A 124 3.27 -7.86 13.87
C LYS A 124 4.59 -7.27 13.39
N ALA A 125 5.15 -6.32 14.12
CA ALA A 125 6.41 -5.66 13.83
C ALA A 125 7.47 -6.00 14.88
N TYR A 126 8.66 -6.37 14.41
CA TYR A 126 9.83 -6.74 15.21
C TYR A 126 11.03 -5.89 14.81
N TYR A 127 11.97 -5.73 15.72
CA TYR A 127 13.29 -5.20 15.38
C TYR A 127 14.09 -6.12 14.46
N GLY A 128 15.17 -5.62 13.91
CA GLY A 128 16.08 -6.37 13.05
C GLY A 128 16.43 -7.73 13.64
N GLY A 129 16.51 -8.74 12.80
CA GLY A 129 16.69 -10.13 13.24
C GLY A 129 15.41 -10.81 13.76
N GLY A 130 14.30 -10.11 13.95
CA GLY A 130 13.05 -10.67 14.47
C GLY A 130 13.08 -10.89 15.98
N THR A 131 13.80 -10.07 16.72
CA THR A 131 13.98 -10.20 18.17
C THR A 131 12.96 -9.37 18.96
N GLY A 132 12.78 -9.73 20.22
CA GLY A 132 11.94 -9.01 21.18
C GLY A 132 10.43 -9.27 21.02
N LYS A 133 9.68 -8.64 21.93
CA LYS A 133 8.21 -8.70 21.89
C LYS A 133 7.68 -7.86 20.74
N PRO A 134 6.80 -8.39 19.89
CA PRO A 134 6.23 -7.62 18.80
C PRO A 134 5.29 -6.53 19.30
N ILE A 135 5.18 -5.47 18.50
CA ILE A 135 4.04 -4.56 18.50
C ILE A 135 3.30 -4.70 17.18
N CYS A 136 2.02 -4.34 17.15
CA CYS A 136 1.18 -4.52 15.98
C CYS A 136 0.82 -3.18 15.35
N TRP A 137 0.63 -3.18 14.05
CA TRP A 137 0.07 -2.04 13.34
C TRP A 137 -1.33 -1.75 13.84
N GLN A 138 -1.64 -0.48 13.99
CA GLN A 138 -2.96 0.03 14.33
C GLN A 138 -3.25 1.28 13.50
N SER A 139 -4.41 1.35 12.87
CA SER A 139 -4.88 2.60 12.28
C SER A 139 -5.19 3.60 13.38
N HIS A 140 -4.75 4.83 13.20
CA HIS A 140 -4.90 5.89 14.19
C HIS A 140 -5.48 7.14 13.54
N ASN A 141 -6.58 7.62 14.10
CA ASN A 141 -7.15 8.92 13.77
C ASN A 141 -6.69 9.92 14.84
N PRO A 142 -5.89 10.93 14.46
CA PRO A 142 -5.42 11.96 15.41
C PRO A 142 -6.53 12.93 15.85
N GLN A 143 -7.74 12.81 15.29
CA GLN A 143 -8.94 13.63 15.61
C GLN A 143 -8.71 15.15 15.42
N ASN A 144 -7.90 15.48 14.45
CA ASN A 144 -7.62 16.85 14.02
C ASN A 144 -7.59 16.87 12.48
N THR A 145 -7.00 17.89 11.88
CA THR A 145 -6.87 18.02 10.41
C THR A 145 -5.78 17.13 9.79
N GLN A 146 -5.05 16.35 10.60
CA GLN A 146 -4.05 15.42 10.12
C GLN A 146 -4.72 14.15 9.58
N PRO A 147 -4.15 13.52 8.52
CA PRO A 147 -4.68 12.28 7.97
C PRO A 147 -4.54 11.13 8.95
N LEU A 148 -5.34 10.08 8.75
CA LEU A 148 -5.15 8.79 9.39
C LEU A 148 -3.76 8.25 9.07
N TYR A 149 -3.15 7.55 10.03
CA TYR A 149 -1.85 6.90 9.83
C TYR A 149 -1.75 5.60 10.60
N VAL A 150 -0.75 4.79 10.29
CA VAL A 150 -0.45 3.57 11.04
C VAL A 150 0.50 3.88 12.17
N ARG A 151 0.15 3.42 13.37
CA ARG A 151 1.03 3.45 14.55
C ARG A 151 1.21 2.07 15.16
N GLY A 152 2.20 1.93 16.03
CA GLY A 152 2.42 0.76 16.86
C GLY A 152 1.51 0.73 18.09
N ALA A 153 0.98 -0.47 18.39
CA ALA A 153 0.18 -0.72 19.58
C ALA A 153 0.41 -2.14 20.10
N THR A 154 0.02 -2.40 21.35
CA THR A 154 -0.05 -3.79 21.86
C THR A 154 -0.96 -4.62 20.98
N CYS A 155 -0.48 -5.81 20.60
CA CYS A 155 -1.21 -6.69 19.67
C CYS A 155 -2.53 -7.18 20.27
N ARG A 156 -3.64 -6.94 19.54
CA ARG A 156 -5.01 -7.36 19.90
C ARG A 156 -5.75 -7.79 18.64
N ALA A 157 -5.92 -9.09 18.45
CA ALA A 157 -6.56 -9.65 17.25
C ALA A 157 -8.03 -9.26 17.09
N ASN A 158 -8.71 -8.87 18.16
CA ASN A 158 -10.10 -8.42 18.18
C ASN A 158 -10.27 -6.90 18.02
N ASP A 159 -9.19 -6.13 17.94
CA ASP A 159 -9.24 -4.69 17.71
C ASP A 159 -9.44 -4.40 16.21
N PRO A 160 -10.57 -3.81 15.79
CA PRO A 160 -10.81 -3.50 14.38
C PRO A 160 -9.78 -2.55 13.77
N ALA A 161 -9.15 -1.71 14.58
CA ALA A 161 -8.09 -0.80 14.12
C ALA A 161 -6.77 -1.53 13.83
N GLN A 162 -6.62 -2.79 14.24
CA GLN A 162 -5.45 -3.65 13.98
C GLN A 162 -5.71 -4.72 12.92
N ARG A 163 -6.89 -4.72 12.29
CA ARG A 163 -7.24 -5.66 11.22
C ARG A 163 -6.98 -5.02 9.88
N PHE A 164 -5.96 -5.48 9.20
CA PHE A 164 -5.60 -5.00 7.87
C PHE A 164 -5.99 -6.02 6.81
N VAL A 165 -6.51 -5.55 5.70
CA VAL A 165 -6.74 -6.35 4.49
C VAL A 165 -5.51 -6.21 3.60
N ILE A 166 -5.02 -7.34 3.08
CA ILE A 166 -3.87 -7.40 2.18
C ILE A 166 -4.35 -8.14 0.93
N THR A 167 -4.41 -7.43 -0.19
CA THR A 167 -4.85 -7.96 -1.48
C THR A 167 -3.74 -7.82 -2.51
N ALA A 168 -3.66 -8.75 -3.47
CA ALA A 168 -2.74 -8.61 -4.58
C ALA A 168 -3.02 -7.30 -5.34
N ALA A 169 -1.97 -6.57 -5.70
CA ALA A 169 -2.10 -5.37 -6.51
C ALA A 169 -2.53 -5.74 -7.94
N GLU A 170 -3.53 -5.05 -8.46
CA GLU A 170 -3.99 -5.25 -9.83
C GLU A 170 -2.88 -4.85 -10.82
N GLY A 171 -2.54 -5.75 -11.73
CA GLY A 171 -1.43 -5.54 -12.68
C GLY A 171 -0.04 -5.53 -12.03
N GLY A 172 0.04 -5.79 -10.73
CA GLY A 172 1.30 -5.81 -9.96
C GLY A 172 2.15 -7.06 -10.20
N GLY A 173 3.41 -7.00 -9.75
CA GLY A 173 4.35 -8.11 -9.78
C GLY A 173 4.08 -9.16 -8.69
N PRO A 174 4.88 -10.24 -8.67
CA PRO A 174 4.80 -11.24 -7.62
C PRO A 174 5.02 -10.61 -6.23
N ARG A 175 4.18 -10.99 -5.27
CA ARG A 175 4.21 -10.48 -3.88
C ARG A 175 4.07 -8.97 -3.77
N GLU A 176 3.36 -8.40 -4.70
CA GLU A 176 2.98 -6.99 -4.69
C GLU A 176 1.53 -6.87 -4.23
N TYR A 177 1.32 -6.08 -3.19
CA TYR A 177 0.05 -6.01 -2.48
C TYR A 177 -0.36 -4.57 -2.24
N VAL A 178 -1.67 -4.40 -2.13
CA VAL A 178 -2.32 -3.22 -1.56
C VAL A 178 -2.67 -3.53 -0.11
N ILE A 179 -2.47 -2.59 0.78
CA ILE A 179 -2.75 -2.72 2.21
C ILE A 179 -3.82 -1.71 2.60
N SER A 180 -4.88 -2.15 3.28
CA SER A 180 -5.91 -1.26 3.79
C SER A 180 -6.35 -1.63 5.20
N ASN A 181 -6.95 -0.69 5.92
CA ASN A 181 -7.70 -0.94 7.14
C ASN A 181 -9.13 -0.45 6.89
N ARG A 182 -10.07 -1.39 6.83
CA ARG A 182 -11.43 -1.15 6.34
C ARG A 182 -11.40 -0.60 4.91
N TRP A 183 -11.79 0.67 4.69
CA TRP A 183 -11.82 1.36 3.41
C TRP A 183 -10.69 2.38 3.20
N ALA A 184 -9.82 2.53 4.20
CA ALA A 184 -8.67 3.44 4.12
C ALA A 184 -7.42 2.68 3.68
N TYR A 185 -6.80 3.10 2.57
CA TYR A 185 -5.65 2.47 1.93
C TYR A 185 -4.35 3.11 2.38
N LEU A 186 -3.36 2.26 2.67
CA LEU A 186 -2.01 2.72 2.95
C LEU A 186 -1.39 3.28 1.68
N ARG A 187 -0.91 4.52 1.75
CA ARG A 187 -0.21 5.17 0.65
C ARG A 187 0.84 6.15 1.13
N ASP A 188 1.75 6.51 0.24
CA ASP A 188 2.66 7.63 0.45
C ASP A 188 1.98 8.96 0.10
N SER A 189 2.27 9.97 0.90
CA SER A 189 1.84 11.35 0.73
C SER A 189 3.03 12.28 0.83
N VAL A 190 3.24 13.11 -0.17
CA VAL A 190 4.36 14.08 -0.23
C VAL A 190 4.45 14.96 1.02
N ARG A 191 3.30 15.27 1.65
CA ARG A 191 3.26 16.15 2.84
C ARG A 191 3.39 15.40 4.16
N SER A 192 2.86 14.17 4.21
CA SER A 192 2.61 13.50 5.48
C SER A 192 3.29 12.14 5.59
N GLY A 193 4.08 11.73 4.59
CA GLY A 193 4.66 10.39 4.50
C GLY A 193 3.57 9.33 4.39
N LEU A 194 3.76 8.18 5.01
CA LEU A 194 2.77 7.10 4.98
C LEU A 194 1.51 7.46 5.74
N ILE A 195 0.38 7.44 5.04
CA ILE A 195 -0.97 7.72 5.57
C ILE A 195 -1.94 6.61 5.19
N LEU A 196 -3.09 6.61 5.85
CA LEU A 196 -4.26 5.84 5.44
C LEU A 196 -5.29 6.82 4.86
N GLU A 197 -5.73 6.61 3.64
CA GLU A 197 -6.66 7.48 2.94
C GLU A 197 -7.87 6.72 2.40
N GLU A 198 -9.04 7.29 2.59
CA GLU A 198 -10.28 6.81 1.99
C GLU A 198 -10.34 7.29 0.54
N LEU A 199 -10.33 6.36 -0.40
CA LEU A 199 -10.22 6.67 -1.83
C LEU A 199 -11.58 6.76 -2.55
N GLY A 200 -12.69 6.42 -1.87
CA GLY A 200 -13.99 6.26 -2.53
C GLY A 200 -13.88 5.21 -3.65
N ASP A 201 -14.25 5.60 -4.87
CA ASP A 201 -14.21 4.73 -6.05
C ASP A 201 -12.85 4.77 -6.79
N ALA A 202 -11.87 5.54 -6.30
CA ALA A 202 -10.56 5.62 -6.93
C ALA A 202 -9.71 4.37 -6.63
N ALA A 203 -8.92 3.94 -7.61
CA ALA A 203 -7.97 2.85 -7.43
C ALA A 203 -6.84 3.24 -6.46
N PRO A 204 -6.29 2.29 -5.69
CA PRO A 204 -5.13 2.51 -4.83
C PRO A 204 -3.91 3.00 -5.63
N PHE A 205 -3.26 4.06 -5.14
CA PHE A 205 -2.10 4.66 -5.79
C PHE A 205 -0.76 4.04 -5.38
N SER A 206 -0.72 3.32 -4.27
CA SER A 206 0.51 2.72 -3.75
C SER A 206 0.34 1.22 -3.59
N SER A 207 1.33 0.49 -4.04
CA SER A 207 1.49 -0.93 -3.80
C SER A 207 2.80 -1.21 -3.05
N PHE A 208 2.85 -2.36 -2.41
CA PHE A 208 3.93 -2.74 -1.52
C PHE A 208 4.42 -4.14 -1.85
N ARG A 209 5.73 -4.29 -2.04
CA ARG A 209 6.37 -5.59 -2.26
C ARG A 209 6.77 -6.21 -0.93
N PHE A 210 6.40 -7.47 -0.74
CA PHE A 210 6.75 -8.25 0.43
C PHE A 210 7.94 -9.16 0.13
N ASN A 211 9.07 -8.86 0.73
CA ASN A 211 10.29 -9.66 0.58
C ASN A 211 10.37 -10.66 1.74
N ASP A 212 10.34 -11.94 1.42
CA ASP A 212 10.51 -13.02 2.40
C ASP A 212 11.95 -13.04 2.93
N THR A 213 12.11 -12.92 4.24
CA THR A 213 13.41 -12.90 4.92
C THR A 213 13.62 -14.10 5.84
N GLY A 214 12.75 -15.09 5.77
CA GLY A 214 12.91 -16.34 6.52
C GLY A 214 11.72 -16.69 7.41
N PRO A 215 11.86 -17.69 8.29
CA PRO A 215 10.80 -18.10 9.21
C PRO A 215 10.46 -17.00 10.20
N ALA A 216 9.18 -16.94 10.59
CA ALA A 216 8.73 -16.02 11.64
C ALA A 216 9.47 -16.28 12.95
N PRO A 217 9.68 -15.24 13.79
CA PRO A 217 10.27 -15.40 15.11
C PRO A 217 9.49 -16.40 15.97
N ARG A 218 10.19 -17.27 16.66
CA ARG A 218 9.57 -18.18 17.63
C ARG A 218 9.02 -17.38 18.81
N LYS A 219 7.86 -17.80 19.31
CA LYS A 219 7.23 -17.23 20.51
C LYS A 219 8.04 -17.58 21.75
#